data_5c437aaa44915ae41e9bd0d442a5cf1c
#
_entry.id   5c437aaa44915ae41e9bd0d442a5cf1c
#
_cell.length_a   1.000
_cell.length_b   1.000
_cell.length_c   1.000
_cell.angle_alpha   90.00
_cell.angle_beta   90.00
_cell.angle_gamma   90.00
#
_symmetry.space_group_name_H-M   'P 1'
#
loop_
_entity.id
_entity.type
_entity.pdbx_description
1 polymer ?
#
loop_
_entity_poly.entity_id
_entity_poly.type
_entity_poly.pdbx_seq_one_letter_code
_entity_poly.pdbx_strand_id
1 'polypeptide(L)'
;QVWLQFEGVNASAAVLLNGQQLCTHDGGYSTFRAEVTELLQAENQLTVRVDNSVNDRVYPQKADFTFYGGIYRDVSLLVVNKNHIALGHFGDTGVKITPALQENSADIQVETLVEGSGTVTVELLDAEGRTAAKGEGENTFLHLDAPHLWNGIKDPYLYTCVVRLLQDGKPVDEVTTKVGLRSFSVDPKKGFFLNGRPYPLHGVSRHQDRKGLGNAITREMHDEDMALIRELGANTVRLAHYQHDQYFYDLCDQYGMVVWAEIPYISEHLPNGRENTISQMKELIHQNYNHPSIVCWGVSNEITISTKDKADMLDNHRVLNELCHKMDPTRLTTLACYAMCGPFNPVAHITDLVSWNLYLGWYVPGLFLNDLWMDFFHLVYPNRPLGFSEYGAEGMPNLHSAHPRRGDHTEEYQAKYHEYMLKCFDRHPWLWATHVWNMFDFAADARDQGGEPGMNHKGLVTFDRKTKKDSFYLYKAWWSEENFVHICSKRFTDRTEKEIEVKVYSNQHTVALYADGKKLAEQTGEHIFRFRVPLHGKVELKAVAGDCIDTASFCNVAEPNPSYKLVKTKSKSANWV
;
A
#
# COMPACT_ATOMS: atom_id res chain seq x y z
N GLN A 1 21.00 -29.58 -6.37
CA GLN A 1 21.39 -28.22 -6.80
C GLN A 1 21.32 -27.25 -5.63
N VAL A 2 22.13 -26.19 -5.67
CA VAL A 2 22.20 -25.15 -4.66
C VAL A 2 22.02 -23.79 -5.34
N TRP A 3 21.12 -22.98 -4.80
CA TRP A 3 20.82 -21.64 -5.29
C TRP A 3 21.01 -20.60 -4.20
N LEU A 4 21.56 -19.45 -4.56
CA LEU A 4 21.51 -18.23 -3.76
C LEU A 4 20.24 -17.46 -4.11
N GLN A 5 19.49 -17.05 -3.09
CA GLN A 5 18.32 -16.18 -3.24
C GLN A 5 18.55 -14.86 -2.51
N PHE A 6 18.24 -13.77 -3.17
CA PHE A 6 18.23 -12.41 -2.62
C PHE A 6 16.82 -11.84 -2.75
N GLU A 7 16.20 -11.40 -1.67
CA GLU A 7 14.82 -10.92 -1.68
C GLU A 7 14.70 -9.40 -1.89
N GLY A 8 15.80 -8.67 -1.76
CA GLY A 8 15.85 -7.24 -2.06
C GLY A 8 17.25 -6.66 -1.91
N VAL A 9 17.79 -6.15 -3.02
CA VAL A 9 19.10 -5.49 -3.07
C VAL A 9 19.00 -4.23 -3.93
N ASN A 10 19.08 -3.06 -3.32
CA ASN A 10 18.85 -1.80 -4.02
C ASN A 10 20.16 -1.06 -4.34
N ALA A 11 20.36 -0.65 -5.59
CA ALA A 11 19.48 -0.74 -6.77
C ALA A 11 20.00 -1.76 -7.79
N SER A 12 21.31 -1.77 -8.04
CA SER A 12 22.00 -2.69 -8.95
C SER A 12 22.91 -3.61 -8.15
N ALA A 13 22.85 -4.91 -8.42
CA ALA A 13 23.68 -5.91 -7.77
C ALA A 13 24.53 -6.66 -8.78
N ALA A 14 25.79 -6.97 -8.41
CA ALA A 14 26.61 -7.97 -9.08
C ALA A 14 27.06 -8.99 -8.04
N VAL A 15 26.70 -10.25 -8.24
CA VAL A 15 26.99 -11.35 -7.32
C VAL A 15 28.16 -12.17 -7.85
N LEU A 16 29.19 -12.35 -7.02
CA LEU A 16 30.37 -13.14 -7.33
C LEU A 16 30.56 -14.24 -6.27
N LEU A 17 30.86 -15.45 -6.70
CA LEU A 17 31.27 -16.56 -5.84
C LEU A 17 32.68 -17.01 -6.22
N ASN A 18 33.58 -17.06 -5.24
CA ASN A 18 34.99 -17.46 -5.43
C ASN A 18 35.69 -16.67 -6.55
N GLY A 19 35.35 -15.37 -6.68
CA GLY A 19 35.87 -14.46 -7.69
C GLY A 19 35.22 -14.54 -9.08
N GLN A 20 34.32 -15.51 -9.31
CA GLN A 20 33.57 -15.64 -10.55
C GLN A 20 32.20 -14.95 -10.44
N GLN A 21 31.88 -14.09 -11.43
CA GLN A 21 30.57 -13.44 -11.48
C GLN A 21 29.47 -14.43 -11.89
N LEU A 22 28.44 -14.53 -11.05
CA LEU A 22 27.28 -15.37 -11.25
C LEU A 22 26.19 -14.67 -12.05
N CYS A 23 25.78 -13.50 -11.57
CA CYS A 23 24.71 -12.74 -12.15
C CYS A 23 24.83 -11.24 -11.84
N THR A 24 24.05 -10.44 -12.55
CA THR A 24 23.72 -9.07 -12.22
C THR A 24 22.21 -8.92 -12.14
N HIS A 25 21.74 -7.98 -11.32
CA HIS A 25 20.33 -7.68 -11.19
C HIS A 25 20.12 -6.17 -11.04
N ASP A 26 19.22 -5.61 -11.85
CA ASP A 26 18.83 -4.21 -11.84
C ASP A 26 17.38 -4.06 -11.38
N GLY A 27 17.18 -3.45 -10.22
CA GLY A 27 15.89 -3.29 -9.57
C GLY A 27 15.98 -3.68 -8.10
N GLY A 28 15.58 -2.78 -7.20
CA GLY A 28 15.87 -2.90 -5.78
C GLY A 28 14.85 -3.68 -4.96
N TYR A 29 13.75 -4.18 -5.55
CA TYR A 29 12.56 -4.53 -4.75
C TYR A 29 12.02 -5.92 -5.02
N SER A 30 12.59 -6.67 -5.94
CA SER A 30 12.18 -8.02 -6.31
C SER A 30 13.20 -9.07 -5.90
N THR A 31 12.74 -10.32 -5.81
CA THR A 31 13.58 -11.48 -5.56
C THR A 31 14.34 -11.86 -6.82
N PHE A 32 15.63 -12.19 -6.67
CA PHE A 32 16.40 -12.83 -7.74
C PHE A 32 17.26 -13.97 -7.19
N ARG A 33 17.62 -14.91 -8.08
CA ARG A 33 18.35 -16.11 -7.74
C ARG A 33 19.52 -16.36 -8.69
N ALA A 34 20.53 -17.05 -8.16
CA ALA A 34 21.67 -17.53 -8.94
C ALA A 34 22.01 -18.97 -8.54
N GLU A 35 22.12 -19.87 -9.50
CA GLU A 35 22.62 -21.22 -9.25
C GLU A 35 24.11 -21.20 -8.97
N VAL A 36 24.54 -21.95 -7.93
CA VAL A 36 25.93 -21.97 -7.46
C VAL A 36 26.54 -23.36 -7.40
N THR A 37 25.79 -24.40 -7.76
CA THR A 37 26.12 -25.82 -7.58
C THR A 37 27.54 -26.16 -8.00
N GLU A 38 27.92 -25.79 -9.23
CA GLU A 38 29.21 -26.15 -9.83
C GLU A 38 30.40 -25.33 -9.30
N LEU A 39 30.14 -24.25 -8.57
CA LEU A 39 31.18 -23.33 -8.09
C LEU A 39 31.48 -23.49 -6.60
N LEU A 40 30.69 -24.32 -5.91
CA LEU A 40 30.86 -24.55 -4.48
C LEU A 40 32.14 -25.32 -4.18
N GLN A 41 32.86 -24.85 -3.16
CA GLN A 41 34.08 -25.44 -2.61
C GLN A 41 33.85 -25.72 -1.11
N ALA A 42 34.86 -26.31 -0.45
CA ALA A 42 34.81 -26.53 1.00
C ALA A 42 34.71 -25.21 1.79
N GLU A 43 35.41 -24.18 1.31
CA GLU A 43 35.30 -22.80 1.79
C GLU A 43 34.94 -21.89 0.61
N ASN A 44 33.99 -20.99 0.80
CA ASN A 44 33.48 -20.16 -0.27
C ASN A 44 33.53 -18.68 0.13
N GLN A 45 33.91 -17.84 -0.82
CA GLN A 45 33.84 -16.38 -0.67
C GLN A 45 32.72 -15.82 -1.56
N LEU A 46 31.66 -15.35 -0.93
CA LEU A 46 30.57 -14.61 -1.58
C LEU A 46 30.88 -13.11 -1.54
N THR A 47 30.88 -12.47 -2.71
CA THR A 47 31.00 -11.01 -2.85
C THR A 47 29.78 -10.48 -3.56
N VAL A 48 29.11 -9.50 -2.96
CA VAL A 48 28.00 -8.79 -3.59
C VAL A 48 28.36 -7.32 -3.71
N ARG A 49 28.47 -6.83 -4.94
CA ARG A 49 28.66 -5.39 -5.21
C ARG A 49 27.29 -4.77 -5.38
N VAL A 50 27.01 -3.73 -4.62
CA VAL A 50 25.73 -3.02 -4.64
C VAL A 50 25.97 -1.58 -5.00
N ASP A 51 25.22 -1.06 -5.96
CA ASP A 51 25.31 0.32 -6.42
C ASP A 51 23.92 0.94 -6.51
N ASN A 52 23.67 2.02 -5.76
CA ASN A 52 22.47 2.83 -5.84
C ASN A 52 22.75 4.28 -6.26
N SER A 53 23.87 4.52 -6.91
CA SER A 53 24.19 5.83 -7.47
C SER A 53 23.25 6.23 -8.60
N VAL A 54 23.15 7.54 -8.84
CA VAL A 54 22.32 8.12 -9.90
C VAL A 54 22.75 7.58 -11.25
N ASN A 55 21.78 7.15 -12.06
CA ASN A 55 21.98 6.65 -13.41
C ASN A 55 20.75 6.94 -14.28
N ASP A 56 20.77 6.56 -15.56
CA ASP A 56 19.72 6.84 -16.53
C ASP A 56 18.94 5.60 -17.00
N ARG A 57 19.06 4.47 -16.30
CA ARG A 57 18.54 3.16 -16.74
C ARG A 57 17.80 2.33 -15.68
N VAL A 58 17.99 2.58 -14.38
CA VAL A 58 17.37 1.79 -13.30
C VAL A 58 16.44 2.68 -12.46
N TYR A 59 15.20 2.27 -12.30
CA TYR A 59 14.20 2.97 -11.49
C TYR A 59 14.25 2.55 -10.02
N PRO A 60 13.93 3.49 -9.10
CA PRO A 60 13.64 4.91 -9.29
C PRO A 60 14.90 5.79 -9.28
N GLN A 61 14.81 7.03 -9.82
CA GLN A 61 15.91 8.02 -9.76
C GLN A 61 15.48 9.34 -9.10
N LYS A 62 14.19 9.68 -9.21
CA LYS A 62 13.58 10.87 -8.56
C LYS A 62 12.23 10.49 -7.99
N ALA A 63 12.00 10.78 -6.73
CA ALA A 63 10.71 10.64 -6.08
C ALA A 63 10.74 11.25 -4.68
N ASP A 64 9.55 11.44 -4.09
CA ASP A 64 9.39 11.98 -2.73
C ASP A 64 9.48 10.87 -1.66
N PHE A 65 10.52 10.04 -1.74
CA PHE A 65 10.87 9.06 -0.71
C PHE A 65 12.36 8.69 -0.79
N THR A 66 12.93 8.19 0.30
CA THR A 66 14.35 7.83 0.37
C THR A 66 14.62 6.50 -0.34
N PHE A 67 15.65 6.47 -1.20
CA PHE A 67 16.13 5.26 -1.88
C PHE A 67 17.22 4.61 -1.07
N TYR A 68 16.85 3.75 -0.12
CA TYR A 68 17.81 3.05 0.74
C TYR A 68 18.62 2.03 -0.05
N GLY A 69 19.94 2.18 -0.07
CA GLY A 69 20.86 1.25 -0.75
C GLY A 69 21.20 0.04 0.10
N GLY A 70 21.68 -1.00 -0.55
CA GLY A 70 22.22 -2.20 0.11
C GLY A 70 21.31 -3.42 0.05
N ILE A 71 21.73 -4.48 0.74
CA ILE A 71 20.96 -5.71 0.95
C ILE A 71 20.09 -5.49 2.17
N TYR A 72 18.77 -5.41 2.01
CA TYR A 72 17.86 -5.02 3.09
C TYR A 72 16.76 -6.06 3.39
N ARG A 73 16.65 -7.12 2.60
CA ARG A 73 15.81 -8.29 2.84
C ARG A 73 16.67 -9.55 2.96
N ASP A 74 16.05 -10.68 3.22
CA ASP A 74 16.74 -11.94 3.49
C ASP A 74 17.58 -12.42 2.31
N VAL A 75 18.68 -13.09 2.66
CA VAL A 75 19.54 -13.83 1.71
C VAL A 75 19.56 -15.27 2.17
N SER A 76 19.24 -16.19 1.27
CA SER A 76 19.05 -17.61 1.56
C SER A 76 19.84 -18.51 0.62
N LEU A 77 20.19 -19.70 1.11
CA LEU A 77 20.62 -20.84 0.30
C LEU A 77 19.42 -21.79 0.15
N LEU A 78 19.04 -22.05 -1.09
CA LEU A 78 18.04 -23.06 -1.42
C LEU A 78 18.77 -24.31 -1.89
N VAL A 79 18.47 -25.44 -1.24
CA VAL A 79 19.07 -26.74 -1.60
C VAL A 79 17.95 -27.65 -2.07
N VAL A 80 18.01 -28.06 -3.32
CA VAL A 80 16.98 -28.88 -3.96
C VAL A 80 17.58 -30.13 -4.62
N ASN A 81 16.73 -31.08 -4.92
CA ASN A 81 17.14 -32.26 -5.70
C ASN A 81 17.50 -31.86 -7.14
N LYS A 82 18.14 -32.79 -7.88
CA LYS A 82 18.43 -32.62 -9.31
C LYS A 82 17.15 -32.38 -10.12
N ASN A 83 16.09 -33.11 -9.76
CA ASN A 83 14.75 -32.91 -10.30
C ASN A 83 13.95 -32.12 -9.25
N HIS A 84 13.48 -30.94 -9.60
CA HIS A 84 12.78 -30.04 -8.69
C HIS A 84 11.81 -29.12 -9.44
N ILE A 85 10.95 -28.46 -8.70
CA ILE A 85 10.10 -27.39 -9.23
C ILE A 85 10.99 -26.16 -9.51
N ALA A 86 10.85 -25.56 -10.69
CA ALA A 86 11.81 -24.61 -11.23
C ALA A 86 12.04 -23.40 -10.30
N LEU A 87 13.31 -23.04 -10.11
CA LEU A 87 13.76 -21.89 -9.31
C LEU A 87 14.28 -20.73 -10.15
N GLY A 88 14.70 -20.98 -11.39
CA GLY A 88 15.33 -20.01 -12.28
C GLY A 88 14.36 -19.05 -13.00
N HIS A 89 13.05 -19.17 -12.78
CA HIS A 89 12.04 -18.43 -13.52
C HIS A 89 11.62 -17.15 -12.77
N PHE A 90 12.23 -16.01 -13.11
CA PHE A 90 11.91 -14.69 -12.56
C PHE A 90 11.81 -14.59 -11.03
N GLY A 91 12.46 -15.46 -10.27
CA GLY A 91 12.39 -15.47 -8.81
C GLY A 91 11.05 -15.96 -8.23
N ASP A 92 10.16 -16.50 -9.03
CA ASP A 92 8.87 -17.05 -8.59
C ASP A 92 9.00 -18.46 -7.95
N THR A 93 7.87 -19.07 -7.60
CA THR A 93 7.82 -20.40 -6.97
C THR A 93 7.82 -21.55 -7.96
N GLY A 94 7.81 -21.29 -9.27
CA GLY A 94 7.61 -22.28 -10.32
C GLY A 94 6.18 -22.84 -10.41
N VAL A 95 5.24 -22.31 -9.62
CA VAL A 95 3.83 -22.72 -9.60
C VAL A 95 2.93 -21.51 -9.84
N LYS A 96 2.10 -21.57 -10.88
CA LYS A 96 1.13 -20.55 -11.23
C LYS A 96 -0.29 -21.10 -11.08
N ILE A 97 -1.12 -20.43 -10.29
CA ILE A 97 -2.48 -20.86 -9.96
C ILE A 97 -3.48 -19.83 -10.48
N THR A 98 -4.37 -20.27 -11.37
CA THR A 98 -5.37 -19.39 -12.01
C THR A 98 -6.77 -19.92 -11.72
N PRO A 99 -7.49 -19.36 -10.72
CA PRO A 99 -8.88 -19.67 -10.48
C PRO A 99 -9.80 -19.03 -11.50
N ALA A 100 -10.84 -19.74 -11.93
CA ALA A 100 -11.95 -19.26 -12.73
C ALA A 100 -13.26 -19.62 -12.04
N LEU A 101 -13.96 -18.59 -11.50
CA LEU A 101 -15.23 -18.78 -10.81
C LEU A 101 -16.38 -18.89 -11.80
N GLN A 102 -17.32 -19.77 -11.50
CA GLN A 102 -18.64 -19.90 -12.10
C GLN A 102 -19.70 -19.63 -11.01
N GLU A 103 -20.98 -19.70 -11.36
CA GLU A 103 -22.07 -19.34 -10.43
C GLU A 103 -22.01 -20.12 -9.10
N ASN A 104 -21.76 -21.45 -9.16
CA ASN A 104 -21.74 -22.33 -7.99
C ASN A 104 -20.50 -23.25 -7.97
N SER A 105 -19.48 -22.98 -8.76
CA SER A 105 -18.28 -23.79 -8.82
C SER A 105 -17.04 -22.95 -9.13
N ALA A 106 -15.88 -23.57 -9.02
CA ALA A 106 -14.62 -22.99 -9.45
C ALA A 106 -13.79 -24.02 -10.20
N ASP A 107 -13.23 -23.63 -11.34
CA ASP A 107 -12.17 -24.36 -12.01
C ASP A 107 -10.83 -23.69 -11.70
N ILE A 108 -9.84 -24.47 -11.34
CA ILE A 108 -8.54 -23.95 -10.91
C ILE A 108 -7.47 -24.61 -11.78
N GLN A 109 -6.82 -23.83 -12.62
CA GLN A 109 -5.67 -24.26 -13.38
C GLN A 109 -4.41 -24.10 -12.52
N VAL A 110 -3.60 -25.14 -12.44
CA VAL A 110 -2.30 -25.14 -11.76
C VAL A 110 -1.24 -25.53 -12.78
N GLU A 111 -0.39 -24.57 -13.12
CA GLU A 111 0.76 -24.74 -14.03
C GLU A 111 2.02 -24.85 -13.18
N THR A 112 2.79 -25.93 -13.38
CA THR A 112 4.03 -26.20 -12.64
C THR A 112 5.19 -26.31 -13.61
N LEU A 113 6.22 -25.53 -13.39
CA LEU A 113 7.47 -25.62 -14.14
C LEU A 113 8.40 -26.63 -13.44
N VAL A 114 8.89 -27.61 -14.16
CA VAL A 114 9.76 -28.67 -13.62
C VAL A 114 11.13 -28.61 -14.28
N GLU A 115 12.18 -28.62 -13.49
CA GLU A 115 13.54 -28.86 -13.94
C GLU A 115 13.91 -30.35 -13.72
N GLY A 116 14.28 -31.02 -14.80
CA GLY A 116 14.53 -32.48 -14.80
C GLY A 116 13.29 -33.28 -15.18
N SER A 117 12.95 -34.29 -14.39
CA SER A 117 11.83 -35.21 -14.67
C SER A 117 11.14 -35.67 -13.38
N GLY A 118 9.89 -36.06 -13.50
CA GLY A 118 9.08 -36.58 -12.39
C GLY A 118 7.58 -36.48 -12.69
N THR A 119 6.77 -36.99 -11.78
CA THR A 119 5.32 -36.83 -11.84
C THR A 119 4.88 -35.71 -10.91
N VAL A 120 4.19 -34.73 -11.44
CA VAL A 120 3.62 -33.64 -10.64
C VAL A 120 2.28 -34.08 -10.08
N THR A 121 2.07 -33.94 -8.78
CA THR A 121 0.78 -34.10 -8.13
C THR A 121 0.36 -32.78 -7.48
N VAL A 122 -0.92 -32.49 -7.58
CA VAL A 122 -1.52 -31.25 -7.03
C VAL A 122 -2.65 -31.64 -6.09
N GLU A 123 -2.62 -31.10 -4.88
CA GLU A 123 -3.65 -31.29 -3.87
C GLU A 123 -4.09 -29.94 -3.32
N LEU A 124 -5.40 -29.67 -3.37
CA LEU A 124 -6.01 -28.48 -2.79
C LEU A 124 -6.66 -28.85 -1.46
N LEU A 125 -6.21 -28.25 -0.38
CA LEU A 125 -6.70 -28.47 0.98
C LEU A 125 -7.58 -27.33 1.43
N ASP A 126 -8.65 -27.64 2.16
CA ASP A 126 -9.46 -26.65 2.87
C ASP A 126 -8.73 -26.11 4.13
N ALA A 127 -9.37 -25.19 4.86
CA ALA A 127 -8.77 -24.59 6.05
C ALA A 127 -8.53 -25.60 7.19
N GLU A 128 -9.26 -26.73 7.20
CA GLU A 128 -9.10 -27.83 8.15
C GLU A 128 -8.07 -28.88 7.70
N GLY A 129 -7.43 -28.66 6.54
CA GLY A 129 -6.44 -29.56 5.97
C GLY A 129 -7.00 -30.80 5.27
N ARG A 130 -8.30 -30.81 4.96
CA ARG A 130 -8.95 -31.91 4.21
C ARG A 130 -8.81 -31.66 2.71
N THR A 131 -8.60 -32.72 1.95
CA THR A 131 -8.53 -32.63 0.49
C THR A 131 -9.87 -32.17 -0.10
N ALA A 132 -9.87 -31.00 -0.73
CA ALA A 132 -11.00 -30.44 -1.44
C ALA A 132 -10.99 -30.87 -2.92
N ALA A 133 -9.81 -30.91 -3.55
CA ALA A 133 -9.62 -31.40 -4.91
C ALA A 133 -8.19 -31.90 -5.10
N LYS A 134 -7.95 -32.78 -6.08
CA LYS A 134 -6.63 -33.29 -6.44
C LYS A 134 -6.52 -33.57 -7.92
N GLY A 135 -5.31 -33.51 -8.42
CA GLY A 135 -5.01 -33.82 -9.82
C GLY A 135 -3.53 -34.12 -10.02
N GLU A 136 -3.17 -34.40 -11.27
CA GLU A 136 -1.84 -34.87 -11.65
C GLU A 136 -1.43 -34.25 -13.00
N GLY A 137 -0.16 -33.90 -13.14
CA GLY A 137 0.45 -33.33 -14.34
C GLY A 137 0.95 -31.90 -14.13
N GLU A 138 1.86 -31.46 -15.01
CA GLU A 138 2.43 -30.10 -15.00
C GLU A 138 1.40 -28.99 -15.32
N ASN A 139 0.33 -29.36 -16.00
CA ASN A 139 -0.83 -28.49 -16.26
C ASN A 139 -2.09 -29.20 -15.76
N THR A 140 -2.43 -28.95 -14.51
CA THR A 140 -3.52 -29.62 -13.80
C THR A 140 -4.75 -28.73 -13.73
N PHE A 141 -5.93 -29.30 -13.94
CA PHE A 141 -7.21 -28.63 -13.75
C PHE A 141 -7.95 -29.29 -12.59
N LEU A 142 -8.27 -28.49 -11.57
CA LEU A 142 -9.05 -28.91 -10.41
C LEU A 142 -10.45 -28.31 -10.51
N HIS A 143 -11.46 -29.05 -10.05
CA HIS A 143 -12.83 -28.57 -9.98
C HIS A 143 -13.34 -28.62 -8.54
N LEU A 144 -14.03 -27.56 -8.12
CA LEU A 144 -14.68 -27.42 -6.82
C LEU A 144 -16.15 -27.06 -7.00
N ASP A 145 -17.03 -27.87 -6.43
CA ASP A 145 -18.44 -27.52 -6.23
C ASP A 145 -18.59 -26.64 -4.98
N ALA A 146 -19.43 -25.61 -5.07
CA ALA A 146 -19.75 -24.70 -3.97
C ALA A 146 -18.51 -24.21 -3.17
N PRO A 147 -17.52 -23.58 -3.83
CA PRO A 147 -16.28 -23.16 -3.19
C PRO A 147 -16.52 -22.10 -2.12
N HIS A 148 -15.74 -22.14 -1.03
CA HIS A 148 -15.68 -21.05 -0.08
C HIS A 148 -14.84 -19.91 -0.68
N LEU A 149 -15.43 -18.72 -0.81
CA LEU A 149 -14.79 -17.59 -1.50
C LEU A 149 -13.95 -16.74 -0.54
N TRP A 150 -12.91 -16.12 -1.08
CA TRP A 150 -12.19 -15.03 -0.42
C TRP A 150 -13.02 -13.74 -0.54
N ASN A 151 -13.62 -13.29 0.56
CA ASN A 151 -14.57 -12.18 0.62
C ASN A 151 -14.00 -10.92 1.27
N GLY A 152 -12.72 -10.63 1.06
CA GLY A 152 -12.07 -9.46 1.64
C GLY A 152 -12.00 -9.54 3.17
N ILE A 153 -12.06 -8.40 3.85
CA ILE A 153 -11.85 -8.32 5.31
C ILE A 153 -12.90 -9.07 6.14
N LYS A 154 -14.06 -9.38 5.58
CA LYS A 154 -15.14 -10.04 6.33
C LYS A 154 -14.95 -11.55 6.42
N ASP A 155 -14.39 -12.15 5.39
CA ASP A 155 -14.17 -13.59 5.31
C ASP A 155 -13.03 -13.91 4.32
N PRO A 156 -11.78 -13.73 4.73
CA PRO A 156 -10.60 -13.93 3.88
C PRO A 156 -10.21 -15.41 3.77
N TYR A 157 -11.12 -16.26 3.30
CA TYR A 157 -10.91 -17.68 3.27
C TYR A 157 -9.81 -18.08 2.27
N LEU A 158 -8.89 -18.92 2.73
CA LEU A 158 -7.76 -19.40 1.94
C LEU A 158 -7.70 -20.93 1.96
N TYR A 159 -7.67 -21.52 0.77
CA TYR A 159 -7.22 -22.89 0.56
C TYR A 159 -5.70 -22.98 0.62
N THR A 160 -5.19 -24.19 0.72
CA THR A 160 -3.75 -24.48 0.60
C THR A 160 -3.55 -25.42 -0.58
N CYS A 161 -2.83 -24.95 -1.61
CA CYS A 161 -2.42 -25.77 -2.75
C CYS A 161 -1.04 -26.37 -2.45
N VAL A 162 -0.93 -27.67 -2.48
CA VAL A 162 0.32 -28.41 -2.29
C VAL A 162 0.67 -29.08 -3.61
N VAL A 163 1.78 -28.67 -4.20
CA VAL A 163 2.31 -29.23 -5.44
C VAL A 163 3.55 -30.05 -5.11
N ARG A 164 3.57 -31.34 -5.48
CA ARG A 164 4.70 -32.26 -5.25
C ARG A 164 5.23 -32.76 -6.55
N LEU A 165 6.55 -32.81 -6.66
CA LEU A 165 7.24 -33.55 -7.70
C LEU A 165 7.63 -34.91 -7.13
N LEU A 166 7.17 -35.98 -7.78
CA LEU A 166 7.44 -37.35 -7.38
C LEU A 166 8.44 -38.02 -8.32
N GLN A 167 9.38 -38.78 -7.75
CA GLN A 167 10.21 -39.76 -8.46
C GLN A 167 10.00 -41.14 -7.84
N ASP A 168 9.72 -42.13 -8.68
CA ASP A 168 9.42 -43.51 -8.24
C ASP A 168 8.36 -43.56 -7.11
N GLY A 169 7.36 -42.66 -7.21
CA GLY A 169 6.28 -42.53 -6.24
C GLY A 169 6.64 -41.82 -4.93
N LYS A 170 7.87 -41.31 -4.80
CA LYS A 170 8.32 -40.58 -3.59
C LYS A 170 8.46 -39.07 -3.89
N PRO A 171 8.02 -38.20 -2.99
CA PRO A 171 8.20 -36.77 -3.16
C PRO A 171 9.69 -36.37 -3.07
N VAL A 172 10.17 -35.65 -4.07
CA VAL A 172 11.53 -35.14 -4.16
C VAL A 172 11.57 -33.63 -4.05
N ASP A 173 10.43 -32.95 -4.29
CA ASP A 173 10.27 -31.50 -4.08
C ASP A 173 8.81 -31.17 -3.79
N GLU A 174 8.57 -30.06 -3.09
CA GLU A 174 7.24 -29.61 -2.71
C GLU A 174 7.16 -28.08 -2.67
N VAL A 175 6.11 -27.53 -3.26
CA VAL A 175 5.74 -26.11 -3.13
C VAL A 175 4.35 -26.01 -2.55
N THR A 176 4.20 -25.21 -1.50
CA THR A 176 2.92 -24.94 -0.85
C THR A 176 2.54 -23.48 -1.03
N THR A 177 1.33 -23.21 -1.52
CA THR A 177 0.82 -21.87 -1.82
C THR A 177 -0.58 -21.68 -1.25
N LYS A 178 -0.85 -20.53 -0.65
CA LYS A 178 -2.22 -20.15 -0.26
C LYS A 178 -3.00 -19.70 -1.49
N VAL A 179 -4.27 -20.07 -1.57
CA VAL A 179 -5.15 -19.81 -2.69
C VAL A 179 -6.47 -19.23 -2.21
N GLY A 180 -6.78 -18.02 -2.62
CA GLY A 180 -8.09 -17.40 -2.41
C GLY A 180 -8.91 -17.41 -3.69
N LEU A 181 -10.14 -17.90 -3.61
CA LEU A 181 -11.05 -17.97 -4.74
C LEU A 181 -11.96 -16.73 -4.73
N ARG A 182 -11.82 -15.86 -5.71
CA ARG A 182 -12.59 -14.63 -5.81
C ARG A 182 -12.75 -14.19 -7.26
N SER A 183 -13.78 -13.42 -7.53
CA SER A 183 -13.93 -12.60 -8.73
C SER A 183 -14.06 -11.13 -8.34
N PHE A 184 -13.71 -10.23 -9.22
CA PHE A 184 -13.92 -8.79 -9.03
C PHE A 184 -14.17 -8.10 -10.36
N SER A 185 -14.81 -6.95 -10.28
CA SER A 185 -15.02 -6.07 -11.42
C SER A 185 -15.10 -4.61 -10.98
N VAL A 186 -14.93 -3.70 -11.92
CA VAL A 186 -15.08 -2.26 -11.68
C VAL A 186 -16.09 -1.70 -12.68
N ASP A 187 -17.11 -1.03 -12.15
CA ASP A 187 -18.09 -0.30 -12.93
C ASP A 187 -17.82 1.21 -12.78
N PRO A 188 -17.65 1.98 -13.86
CA PRO A 188 -17.32 3.41 -13.78
C PRO A 188 -18.39 4.25 -13.09
N LYS A 189 -19.62 3.74 -12.92
CA LYS A 189 -20.75 4.44 -12.29
C LYS A 189 -21.12 3.89 -10.90
N LYS A 190 -20.57 2.75 -10.52
CA LYS A 190 -20.95 2.04 -9.28
C LYS A 190 -19.74 1.65 -8.41
N GLY A 191 -18.51 1.81 -8.92
CA GLY A 191 -17.29 1.48 -8.20
C GLY A 191 -16.89 0.01 -8.29
N PHE A 192 -16.23 -0.49 -7.26
CA PHE A 192 -15.63 -1.82 -7.20
C PHE A 192 -16.63 -2.87 -6.67
N PHE A 193 -16.56 -4.06 -7.26
CA PHE A 193 -17.35 -5.23 -6.87
C PHE A 193 -16.42 -6.40 -6.56
N LEU A 194 -16.68 -7.08 -5.45
CA LEU A 194 -16.04 -8.33 -5.06
C LEU A 194 -17.09 -9.44 -5.03
N ASN A 195 -16.82 -10.54 -5.75
CA ASN A 195 -17.72 -11.68 -5.86
C ASN A 195 -19.17 -11.29 -6.25
N GLY A 196 -19.26 -10.35 -7.20
CA GLY A 196 -20.55 -9.85 -7.71
C GLY A 196 -21.32 -8.89 -6.78
N ARG A 197 -20.73 -8.52 -5.63
CA ARG A 197 -21.37 -7.61 -4.65
C ARG A 197 -20.61 -6.28 -4.59
N PRO A 198 -21.30 -5.14 -4.42
CA PRO A 198 -20.65 -3.86 -4.16
C PRO A 198 -19.69 -3.96 -2.98
N TYR A 199 -18.44 -3.54 -3.19
CA TYR A 199 -17.40 -3.56 -2.17
C TYR A 199 -16.57 -2.28 -2.28
N PRO A 200 -17.06 -1.15 -1.72
CA PRO A 200 -16.37 0.12 -1.80
C PRO A 200 -14.96 0.03 -1.21
N LEU A 201 -13.95 0.35 -2.03
CA LEU A 201 -12.55 0.30 -1.60
C LEU A 201 -12.15 1.64 -0.96
N HIS A 202 -11.80 1.58 0.31
CA HIS A 202 -11.28 2.70 1.07
C HIS A 202 -10.08 2.25 1.90
N GLY A 203 -8.99 2.97 1.79
CA GLY A 203 -7.77 2.55 2.46
C GLY A 203 -6.64 3.54 2.39
N VAL A 204 -5.44 3.04 2.46
CA VAL A 204 -4.21 3.81 2.64
C VAL A 204 -3.14 3.36 1.67
N SER A 205 -2.17 4.25 1.41
CA SER A 205 -0.90 3.90 0.82
C SER A 205 0.12 3.59 1.91
N ARG A 206 1.10 2.74 1.62
CA ARG A 206 2.16 2.35 2.54
C ARG A 206 3.52 2.39 1.86
N HIS A 207 4.48 3.07 2.50
CA HIS A 207 5.91 2.81 2.33
C HIS A 207 6.39 1.78 3.36
N GLN A 208 7.41 0.99 3.02
CA GLN A 208 7.93 -0.07 3.88
C GLN A 208 9.11 0.37 4.75
N ASP A 209 9.30 1.66 4.97
CA ASP A 209 10.39 2.16 5.79
C ASP A 209 9.99 2.43 7.24
N ARG A 210 10.98 2.45 8.11
CA ARG A 210 10.80 2.71 9.54
C ARG A 210 11.97 3.51 10.10
N LYS A 211 11.67 4.38 11.07
CA LYS A 211 12.67 5.24 11.73
C LYS A 211 13.85 4.42 12.29
N GLY A 212 15.06 4.78 11.86
CA GLY A 212 16.32 4.16 12.30
C GLY A 212 16.69 2.86 11.58
N LEU A 213 15.82 2.29 10.74
CA LEU A 213 16.04 1.03 10.02
C LEU A 213 15.96 1.17 8.50
N GLY A 214 15.34 2.24 8.00
CA GLY A 214 15.02 2.32 6.57
C GLY A 214 14.13 1.16 6.14
N ASN A 215 14.46 0.51 5.03
CA ASN A 215 13.71 -0.62 4.51
C ASN A 215 14.04 -1.97 5.17
N ALA A 216 15.06 -2.04 6.04
CA ALA A 216 15.49 -3.27 6.70
C ALA A 216 14.58 -3.62 7.90
N ILE A 217 13.31 -3.80 7.64
CA ILE A 217 12.27 -4.08 8.65
C ILE A 217 12.02 -5.58 8.81
N THR A 218 11.60 -5.99 10.01
CA THR A 218 11.33 -7.40 10.35
C THR A 218 9.89 -7.82 10.07
N ARG A 219 9.61 -9.12 10.15
CA ARG A 219 8.25 -9.66 10.03
C ARG A 219 7.31 -9.09 11.08
N GLU A 220 7.77 -8.97 12.34
CA GLU A 220 6.99 -8.39 13.44
C GLU A 220 6.63 -6.93 13.18
N MET A 221 7.47 -6.20 12.46
CA MET A 221 7.18 -4.81 12.06
C MET A 221 6.16 -4.75 10.92
N HIS A 222 6.17 -5.71 10.01
CA HIS A 222 5.09 -5.88 9.03
C HIS A 222 3.75 -6.21 9.72
N ASP A 223 3.77 -7.10 10.72
CA ASP A 223 2.59 -7.45 11.51
C ASP A 223 2.02 -6.22 12.25
N GLU A 224 2.89 -5.38 12.83
CA GLU A 224 2.49 -4.12 13.49
C GLU A 224 1.84 -3.15 12.50
N ASP A 225 2.44 -2.96 11.32
CA ASP A 225 1.88 -2.10 10.29
C ASP A 225 0.49 -2.60 9.83
N MET A 226 0.35 -3.91 9.60
CA MET A 226 -0.92 -4.53 9.24
C MET A 226 -1.97 -4.40 10.35
N ALA A 227 -1.57 -4.57 11.60
CA ALA A 227 -2.47 -4.40 12.75
C ALA A 227 -3.03 -2.97 12.82
N LEU A 228 -2.20 -1.94 12.59
CA LEU A 228 -2.61 -0.54 12.55
C LEU A 228 -3.56 -0.24 11.37
N ILE A 229 -3.29 -0.81 10.18
CA ILE A 229 -4.14 -0.67 9.00
C ILE A 229 -5.52 -1.30 9.24
N ARG A 230 -5.55 -2.48 9.87
CA ARG A 230 -6.81 -3.16 10.26
C ARG A 230 -7.59 -2.40 11.33
N GLU A 231 -6.91 -1.88 12.36
CA GLU A 231 -7.53 -1.06 13.39
C GLU A 231 -8.22 0.18 12.82
N LEU A 232 -7.60 0.77 11.78
CA LEU A 232 -8.18 1.90 11.06
C LEU A 232 -9.52 1.54 10.38
N GLY A 233 -9.73 0.27 10.06
CA GLY A 233 -10.88 -0.21 9.30
C GLY A 233 -10.70 -0.15 7.78
N ALA A 234 -9.48 0.03 7.29
CA ALA A 234 -9.19 -0.03 5.86
C ALA A 234 -9.47 -1.42 5.28
N ASN A 235 -9.92 -1.48 4.02
CA ASN A 235 -10.14 -2.72 3.29
C ASN A 235 -9.28 -2.83 2.01
N THR A 236 -8.49 -1.80 1.72
CA THR A 236 -7.54 -1.79 0.61
C THR A 236 -6.25 -1.09 1.01
N VAL A 237 -5.15 -1.50 0.37
CA VAL A 237 -3.84 -0.88 0.52
C VAL A 237 -3.15 -0.75 -0.83
N ARG A 238 -2.62 0.44 -1.11
CA ARG A 238 -1.70 0.67 -2.21
C ARG A 238 -0.28 0.50 -1.70
N LEU A 239 0.43 -0.48 -2.22
CA LEU A 239 1.81 -0.77 -1.86
C LEU A 239 2.74 0.10 -2.73
N ALA A 240 2.86 1.35 -2.31
CA ALA A 240 3.60 2.37 -3.03
C ALA A 240 5.11 2.28 -2.72
N HIS A 241 5.91 2.57 -3.66
CA HIS A 241 5.78 2.77 -5.12
C HIS A 241 6.51 1.66 -5.86
N TYR A 242 6.68 0.49 -5.23
CA TYR A 242 7.56 -0.62 -5.62
C TYR A 242 7.02 -1.95 -5.07
N GLN A 243 7.59 -3.04 -5.52
CA GLN A 243 7.28 -4.36 -4.94
C GLN A 243 7.68 -4.41 -3.46
N HIS A 244 6.71 -4.67 -2.59
CA HIS A 244 6.92 -4.84 -1.16
C HIS A 244 7.44 -6.24 -0.83
N ASP A 245 7.77 -6.48 0.45
CA ASP A 245 8.16 -7.78 0.97
C ASP A 245 7.04 -8.82 0.74
N GLN A 246 7.41 -10.04 0.32
CA GLN A 246 6.46 -11.12 0.05
C GLN A 246 5.57 -11.42 1.27
N TYR A 247 6.14 -11.35 2.47
CA TYR A 247 5.40 -11.53 3.70
C TYR A 247 4.25 -10.52 3.87
N PHE A 248 4.40 -9.29 3.37
CA PHE A 248 3.31 -8.31 3.46
C PHE A 248 2.15 -8.61 2.52
N TYR A 249 2.41 -9.20 1.34
CA TYR A 249 1.35 -9.71 0.46
C TYR A 249 0.63 -10.91 1.11
N ASP A 250 1.37 -11.81 1.78
CA ASP A 250 0.78 -12.92 2.54
C ASP A 250 -0.16 -12.40 3.64
N LEU A 251 0.23 -11.33 4.35
CA LEU A 251 -0.63 -10.68 5.34
C LEU A 251 -1.88 -10.06 4.70
N CYS A 252 -1.75 -9.46 3.52
CA CYS A 252 -2.91 -8.93 2.79
C CYS A 252 -3.90 -10.04 2.41
N ASP A 253 -3.41 -11.18 1.94
CA ASP A 253 -4.24 -12.35 1.65
C ASP A 253 -4.94 -12.86 2.90
N GLN A 254 -4.20 -13.03 3.99
CA GLN A 254 -4.67 -13.56 5.26
C GLN A 254 -5.75 -12.68 5.90
N TYR A 255 -5.61 -11.36 5.79
CA TYR A 255 -6.51 -10.40 6.42
C TYR A 255 -7.55 -9.80 5.47
N GLY A 256 -7.56 -10.23 4.22
CA GLY A 256 -8.58 -9.80 3.25
C GLY A 256 -8.39 -8.39 2.69
N MET A 257 -7.19 -7.85 2.74
CA MET A 257 -6.87 -6.53 2.17
C MET A 257 -6.79 -6.61 0.65
N VAL A 258 -7.56 -5.77 -0.04
CA VAL A 258 -7.43 -5.62 -1.49
C VAL A 258 -6.19 -4.79 -1.81
N VAL A 259 -5.36 -5.25 -2.74
CA VAL A 259 -4.04 -4.67 -3.02
C VAL A 259 -3.96 -4.07 -4.42
N TRP A 260 -3.40 -2.87 -4.48
CA TRP A 260 -2.78 -2.29 -5.66
C TRP A 260 -1.26 -2.46 -5.54
N ALA A 261 -0.66 -3.26 -6.41
CA ALA A 261 0.79 -3.47 -6.51
C ALA A 261 1.35 -2.74 -7.73
N GLU A 262 2.54 -2.13 -7.60
CA GLU A 262 3.13 -1.29 -8.65
C GLU A 262 4.64 -1.41 -8.76
N ILE A 263 5.18 -1.01 -9.90
CA ILE A 263 6.61 -0.86 -10.15
C ILE A 263 7.06 0.59 -9.91
N PRO A 264 8.34 0.84 -9.59
CA PRO A 264 8.85 2.18 -9.29
C PRO A 264 9.12 3.04 -10.54
N TYR A 265 8.31 2.93 -11.59
CA TYR A 265 8.33 3.79 -12.76
C TYR A 265 7.68 5.12 -12.40
N ILE A 266 8.49 6.06 -11.91
CA ILE A 266 8.02 7.25 -11.20
C ILE A 266 8.74 8.52 -11.65
N SER A 267 8.01 9.63 -11.66
CA SER A 267 8.40 11.02 -11.87
C SER A 267 8.95 11.36 -13.25
N GLU A 268 9.80 10.51 -13.85
CA GLU A 268 10.39 10.76 -15.16
C GLU A 268 10.57 9.47 -15.98
N HIS A 269 10.47 9.61 -17.30
CA HIS A 269 10.88 8.58 -18.22
C HIS A 269 12.37 8.71 -18.51
N LEU A 270 13.15 7.72 -18.09
CA LEU A 270 14.61 7.70 -18.28
C LEU A 270 14.94 7.27 -19.71
N PRO A 271 15.96 7.89 -20.34
CA PRO A 271 16.34 7.59 -21.73
C PRO A 271 16.63 6.10 -21.99
N ASN A 272 17.26 5.43 -21.02
CA ASN A 272 17.70 4.04 -21.12
C ASN A 272 16.98 3.12 -20.11
N GLY A 273 15.88 3.58 -19.50
CA GLY A 273 15.19 2.87 -18.41
C GLY A 273 14.06 1.95 -18.82
N ARG A 274 13.70 1.92 -20.11
CA ARG A 274 12.53 1.19 -20.62
C ARG A 274 12.60 -0.31 -20.33
N GLU A 275 13.74 -0.96 -20.63
CA GLU A 275 13.95 -2.38 -20.37
C GLU A 275 13.87 -2.71 -18.88
N ASN A 276 14.31 -1.80 -18.02
CA ASN A 276 14.21 -1.98 -16.57
C ASN A 276 12.76 -1.95 -16.08
N THR A 277 11.89 -1.10 -16.66
CA THR A 277 10.46 -1.10 -16.32
C THR A 277 9.80 -2.42 -16.72
N ILE A 278 10.14 -2.96 -17.88
CA ILE A 278 9.63 -4.23 -18.38
C ILE A 278 10.11 -5.38 -17.49
N SER A 279 11.38 -5.41 -17.13
CA SER A 279 11.97 -6.42 -16.24
C SER A 279 11.31 -6.41 -14.87
N GLN A 280 11.21 -5.23 -14.24
CA GLN A 280 10.57 -5.10 -12.93
C GLN A 280 9.08 -5.49 -12.96
N MET A 281 8.34 -5.17 -14.05
CA MET A 281 6.95 -5.58 -14.19
C MET A 281 6.80 -7.10 -14.34
N LYS A 282 7.69 -7.74 -15.09
CA LYS A 282 7.70 -9.21 -15.22
C LYS A 282 7.94 -9.88 -13.86
N GLU A 283 8.93 -9.41 -13.11
CA GLU A 283 9.24 -9.92 -11.77
C GLU A 283 8.08 -9.71 -10.81
N LEU A 284 7.49 -8.51 -10.80
CA LEU A 284 6.33 -8.20 -9.96
C LEU A 284 5.16 -9.16 -10.23
N ILE A 285 4.81 -9.39 -11.49
CA ILE A 285 3.69 -10.25 -11.85
C ILE A 285 4.02 -11.73 -11.55
N HIS A 286 5.17 -12.24 -11.96
CA HIS A 286 5.54 -13.64 -11.72
C HIS A 286 5.58 -13.98 -10.23
N GLN A 287 6.22 -13.12 -9.43
CA GLN A 287 6.40 -13.36 -8.00
C GLN A 287 5.11 -13.22 -7.20
N ASN A 288 4.13 -12.47 -7.71
CA ASN A 288 2.92 -12.13 -6.96
C ASN A 288 1.62 -12.63 -7.61
N TYR A 289 1.70 -13.43 -8.67
CA TYR A 289 0.54 -13.89 -9.43
C TYR A 289 -0.49 -14.63 -8.56
N ASN A 290 -0.04 -15.44 -7.60
CA ASN A 290 -0.89 -16.31 -6.79
C ASN A 290 -1.62 -15.58 -5.65
N HIS A 291 -1.32 -14.29 -5.37
CA HIS A 291 -1.95 -13.54 -4.29
C HIS A 291 -3.39 -13.13 -4.64
N PRO A 292 -4.42 -13.64 -3.97
CA PRO A 292 -5.81 -13.26 -4.24
C PRO A 292 -6.11 -11.79 -3.91
N SER A 293 -5.37 -11.20 -2.97
CA SER A 293 -5.52 -9.80 -2.56
C SER A 293 -5.27 -8.80 -3.70
N ILE A 294 -4.36 -9.10 -4.64
CA ILE A 294 -4.01 -8.18 -5.72
C ILE A 294 -5.12 -8.16 -6.77
N VAL A 295 -5.58 -6.96 -7.12
CA VAL A 295 -6.63 -6.73 -8.13
C VAL A 295 -6.15 -5.91 -9.32
N CYS A 296 -5.06 -5.15 -9.17
CA CYS A 296 -4.49 -4.37 -10.27
C CYS A 296 -2.97 -4.24 -10.19
N TRP A 297 -2.37 -4.09 -11.37
CA TRP A 297 -0.96 -3.79 -11.59
C TRP A 297 -0.80 -2.31 -11.92
N GLY A 298 -0.05 -1.58 -11.09
CA GLY A 298 0.26 -0.17 -11.30
C GLY A 298 1.46 -0.01 -12.23
N VAL A 299 1.26 0.64 -13.37
CA VAL A 299 2.31 0.77 -14.40
C VAL A 299 3.21 1.97 -14.18
N SER A 300 2.72 3.03 -13.53
CA SER A 300 3.54 4.22 -13.22
C SER A 300 2.93 5.11 -12.14
N ASN A 301 3.75 6.02 -11.61
CA ASN A 301 3.34 7.09 -10.70
C ASN A 301 3.91 8.44 -11.15
N GLU A 302 3.04 9.44 -11.33
CA GLU A 302 3.40 10.86 -11.60
C GLU A 302 4.45 11.05 -12.72
N ILE A 303 4.48 10.15 -13.67
CA ILE A 303 5.53 10.04 -14.69
C ILE A 303 5.72 11.29 -15.54
N THR A 304 4.71 12.17 -15.58
CA THR A 304 4.74 13.39 -16.39
C THR A 304 5.46 14.57 -15.73
N ILE A 305 5.89 14.46 -14.46
CA ILE A 305 6.53 15.56 -13.72
C ILE A 305 7.80 16.06 -14.42
N SER A 306 8.73 15.14 -14.73
CA SER A 306 10.05 15.49 -15.27
C SER A 306 10.36 14.86 -16.63
N THR A 307 9.40 14.16 -17.24
CA THR A 307 9.60 13.46 -18.52
C THR A 307 9.88 14.42 -19.66
N LYS A 308 10.99 14.20 -20.36
CA LYS A 308 11.40 14.96 -21.57
C LYS A 308 10.83 14.34 -22.84
N ASP A 309 11.04 13.05 -23.04
CA ASP A 309 10.49 12.31 -24.20
C ASP A 309 9.10 11.76 -23.88
N LYS A 310 8.09 12.57 -24.21
CA LYS A 310 6.68 12.21 -23.98
C LYS A 310 6.19 11.11 -24.92
N ALA A 311 6.74 11.02 -26.11
CA ALA A 311 6.31 10.03 -27.10
C ALA A 311 6.78 8.63 -26.70
N ASP A 312 8.04 8.48 -26.30
CA ASP A 312 8.59 7.22 -25.83
C ASP A 312 7.96 6.80 -24.48
N MET A 313 7.70 7.76 -23.59
CA MET A 313 6.93 7.52 -22.36
C MET A 313 5.56 6.92 -22.65
N LEU A 314 4.78 7.50 -23.57
CA LEU A 314 3.44 6.99 -23.90
C LEU A 314 3.50 5.60 -24.55
N ASP A 315 4.48 5.37 -25.42
CA ASP A 315 4.70 4.06 -26.00
C ASP A 315 5.07 3.01 -24.95
N ASN A 316 5.97 3.35 -24.02
CA ASN A 316 6.31 2.46 -22.91
C ASN A 316 5.10 2.11 -22.03
N HIS A 317 4.19 3.06 -21.78
CA HIS A 317 2.95 2.77 -21.05
C HIS A 317 2.06 1.77 -21.78
N ARG A 318 1.95 1.88 -23.13
CA ARG A 318 1.20 0.90 -23.92
C ARG A 318 1.85 -0.49 -23.85
N VAL A 319 3.18 -0.55 -23.98
CA VAL A 319 3.93 -1.81 -23.86
C VAL A 319 3.73 -2.44 -22.48
N LEU A 320 3.81 -1.67 -21.39
CA LEU A 320 3.59 -2.18 -20.04
C LEU A 320 2.14 -2.64 -19.84
N ASN A 321 1.16 -1.90 -20.36
CA ASN A 321 -0.24 -2.28 -20.28
C ASN A 321 -0.51 -3.61 -21.02
N GLU A 322 0.00 -3.75 -22.24
CA GLU A 322 -0.11 -4.98 -23.01
C GLU A 322 0.62 -6.15 -22.36
N LEU A 323 1.80 -5.90 -21.79
CA LEU A 323 2.58 -6.90 -21.03
C LEU A 323 1.78 -7.43 -19.85
N CYS A 324 1.17 -6.55 -19.04
CA CYS A 324 0.36 -6.94 -17.90
C CYS A 324 -0.79 -7.86 -18.35
N HIS A 325 -1.56 -7.48 -19.37
CA HIS A 325 -2.68 -8.29 -19.88
C HIS A 325 -2.24 -9.61 -20.51
N LYS A 326 -1.07 -9.63 -21.16
CA LYS A 326 -0.50 -10.88 -21.71
C LYS A 326 -0.08 -11.86 -20.63
N MET A 327 0.53 -11.35 -19.56
CA MET A 327 1.04 -12.19 -18.45
C MET A 327 -0.05 -12.57 -17.46
N ASP A 328 -1.01 -11.67 -17.25
CA ASP A 328 -2.11 -11.84 -16.32
C ASP A 328 -3.42 -11.25 -16.86
N PRO A 329 -4.20 -12.02 -17.59
CA PRO A 329 -5.50 -11.59 -18.10
C PRO A 329 -6.59 -11.49 -17.00
N THR A 330 -6.29 -11.86 -15.76
CA THR A 330 -7.26 -11.91 -14.66
C THR A 330 -7.32 -10.63 -13.85
N ARG A 331 -6.33 -9.74 -13.98
CA ARG A 331 -6.23 -8.48 -13.23
C ARG A 331 -6.27 -7.27 -14.15
N LEU A 332 -6.65 -6.15 -13.54
CA LEU A 332 -6.73 -4.86 -14.22
C LEU A 332 -5.39 -4.12 -14.14
N THR A 333 -5.23 -3.13 -15.00
CA THR A 333 -4.10 -2.19 -14.96
C THR A 333 -4.54 -0.81 -14.50
N THR A 334 -3.65 -0.09 -13.82
CA THR A 334 -3.88 1.29 -13.39
C THR A 334 -2.59 2.10 -13.42
N LEU A 335 -2.70 3.40 -13.22
CA LEU A 335 -1.59 4.31 -12.95
C LEU A 335 -2.04 5.41 -12.00
N ALA A 336 -1.08 6.04 -11.34
CA ALA A 336 -1.31 7.23 -10.53
C ALA A 336 -0.87 8.47 -11.31
N CYS A 337 -1.85 9.27 -11.76
CA CYS A 337 -1.61 10.46 -12.56
C CYS A 337 -1.20 11.64 -11.67
N TYR A 338 -0.20 12.39 -12.10
CA TYR A 338 0.13 13.68 -11.53
C TYR A 338 -0.97 14.71 -11.80
N ALA A 339 -1.40 15.44 -10.78
CA ALA A 339 -2.52 16.38 -10.89
C ALA A 339 -2.38 17.37 -12.05
N MET A 340 -1.17 17.90 -12.26
CA MET A 340 -0.91 18.95 -13.26
C MET A 340 -0.81 18.41 -14.70
N CYS A 341 -0.83 17.09 -14.94
CA CYS A 341 -0.85 16.57 -16.31
C CYS A 341 -2.20 16.83 -17.00
N GLY A 342 -3.25 17.03 -16.21
CA GLY A 342 -4.60 17.34 -16.68
C GLY A 342 -5.39 16.12 -17.19
N PRO A 343 -6.73 16.21 -17.18
CA PRO A 343 -7.62 15.08 -17.49
C PRO A 343 -7.59 14.65 -18.95
N PHE A 344 -7.09 15.50 -19.86
CA PHE A 344 -6.99 15.22 -21.29
C PHE A 344 -5.65 14.63 -21.71
N ASN A 345 -4.71 14.44 -20.78
CA ASN A 345 -3.40 13.88 -21.12
C ASN A 345 -3.57 12.41 -21.57
N PRO A 346 -2.99 12.01 -22.72
CA PRO A 346 -3.13 10.66 -23.24
C PRO A 346 -2.70 9.56 -22.25
N VAL A 347 -1.75 9.83 -21.35
CA VAL A 347 -1.29 8.85 -20.38
C VAL A 347 -2.42 8.37 -19.45
N ALA A 348 -3.36 9.24 -19.11
CA ALA A 348 -4.51 8.92 -18.25
C ALA A 348 -5.52 7.96 -18.88
N HIS A 349 -5.35 7.62 -20.18
CA HIS A 349 -6.33 6.84 -20.96
C HIS A 349 -5.76 5.54 -21.54
N ILE A 350 -4.61 5.08 -21.05
CA ILE A 350 -3.96 3.85 -21.54
C ILE A 350 -4.39 2.62 -20.75
N THR A 351 -4.43 2.71 -19.42
CA THR A 351 -4.75 1.58 -18.53
C THR A 351 -6.26 1.38 -18.38
N ASP A 352 -6.68 0.22 -17.83
CA ASP A 352 -8.09 -0.09 -17.59
C ASP A 352 -8.75 0.89 -16.64
N LEU A 353 -8.06 1.21 -15.54
CA LEU A 353 -8.48 2.14 -14.50
C LEU A 353 -7.58 3.38 -14.55
N VAL A 354 -8.08 4.52 -14.11
CA VAL A 354 -7.27 5.71 -13.87
C VAL A 354 -7.40 6.17 -12.43
N SER A 355 -6.30 6.61 -11.86
CA SER A 355 -6.28 7.17 -10.51
C SER A 355 -5.43 8.43 -10.48
N TRP A 356 -5.77 9.35 -9.57
CA TRP A 356 -5.14 10.65 -9.52
C TRP A 356 -4.54 10.94 -8.15
N ASN A 357 -3.35 11.54 -8.17
CA ASN A 357 -2.73 12.14 -7.01
C ASN A 357 -3.20 13.60 -6.94
N LEU A 358 -4.21 13.87 -6.09
CA LEU A 358 -4.81 15.18 -5.96
C LEU A 358 -4.65 15.69 -4.53
N TYR A 359 -3.98 16.85 -4.41
CA TYR A 359 -3.73 17.49 -3.12
C TYR A 359 -4.38 18.88 -3.08
N LEU A 360 -5.59 19.00 -3.63
CA LEU A 360 -6.40 20.20 -3.60
C LEU A 360 -6.85 20.49 -2.17
N GLY A 361 -6.51 21.66 -1.66
CA GLY A 361 -6.64 21.99 -0.24
C GLY A 361 -5.33 21.90 0.54
N TRP A 362 -4.28 21.29 -0.04
CA TRP A 362 -2.93 21.31 0.54
C TRP A 362 -1.94 22.08 -0.35
N TYR A 363 -1.54 21.54 -1.51
CA TYR A 363 -0.65 22.29 -2.44
C TYR A 363 -1.38 23.40 -3.16
N VAL A 364 -2.64 23.18 -3.54
CA VAL A 364 -3.50 24.17 -4.18
C VAL A 364 -4.62 24.56 -3.21
N PRO A 365 -4.94 25.85 -3.03
CA PRO A 365 -6.02 26.26 -2.15
C PRO A 365 -7.39 25.84 -2.71
N GLY A 366 -8.32 25.49 -1.81
CA GLY A 366 -9.70 25.16 -2.14
C GLY A 366 -10.00 23.66 -2.05
N LEU A 367 -10.49 23.21 -0.89
CA LEU A 367 -10.93 21.82 -0.68
C LEU A 367 -12.09 21.43 -1.61
N PHE A 368 -13.02 22.38 -1.88
CA PHE A 368 -14.18 22.18 -2.76
C PHE A 368 -13.80 21.85 -4.22
N LEU A 369 -12.57 22.15 -4.63
CA LEU A 369 -12.07 21.81 -5.97
C LEU A 369 -12.00 20.31 -6.20
N ASN A 370 -11.92 19.50 -5.14
CA ASN A 370 -11.97 18.03 -5.25
C ASN A 370 -13.31 17.55 -5.81
N ASP A 371 -14.43 18.09 -5.29
CA ASP A 371 -15.77 17.78 -5.81
C ASP A 371 -15.88 18.17 -7.29
N LEU A 372 -15.52 19.42 -7.61
CA LEU A 372 -15.61 19.93 -8.98
C LEU A 372 -14.75 19.15 -9.97
N TRP A 373 -13.56 18.71 -9.54
CA TRP A 373 -12.65 17.95 -10.39
C TRP A 373 -13.21 16.56 -10.69
N MET A 374 -13.74 15.86 -9.68
CA MET A 374 -14.35 14.54 -9.85
C MET A 374 -15.59 14.60 -10.71
N ASP A 375 -16.49 15.55 -10.44
CA ASP A 375 -17.70 15.75 -11.23
C ASP A 375 -17.38 16.07 -12.70
N PHE A 376 -16.40 16.95 -12.93
CA PHE A 376 -15.94 17.30 -14.28
C PHE A 376 -15.37 16.09 -15.00
N PHE A 377 -14.46 15.33 -14.37
CA PHE A 377 -13.86 14.16 -15.00
C PHE A 377 -14.91 13.09 -15.34
N HIS A 378 -15.80 12.81 -14.39
CA HIS A 378 -16.87 11.83 -14.60
C HIS A 378 -17.88 12.26 -15.68
N LEU A 379 -18.16 13.56 -15.77
CA LEU A 379 -19.03 14.11 -16.83
C LEU A 379 -18.38 13.95 -18.21
N VAL A 380 -17.09 14.24 -18.34
CA VAL A 380 -16.38 14.19 -19.64
C VAL A 380 -16.06 12.75 -20.05
N TYR A 381 -15.74 11.90 -19.08
CA TYR A 381 -15.35 10.49 -19.27
C TYR A 381 -16.21 9.51 -18.47
N PRO A 382 -17.54 9.44 -18.73
CA PRO A 382 -18.48 8.68 -17.90
C PRO A 382 -18.26 7.17 -17.87
N ASN A 383 -17.49 6.64 -18.83
CA ASN A 383 -17.16 5.21 -18.91
C ASN A 383 -15.71 4.91 -18.46
N ARG A 384 -15.01 5.89 -17.89
CA ARG A 384 -13.65 5.73 -17.38
C ARG A 384 -13.70 5.57 -15.86
N PRO A 385 -13.34 4.39 -15.30
CA PRO A 385 -13.30 4.23 -13.84
C PRO A 385 -12.25 5.16 -13.23
N LEU A 386 -12.68 5.99 -12.29
CA LEU A 386 -11.84 6.99 -11.61
C LEU A 386 -11.58 6.57 -10.16
N GLY A 387 -10.35 6.74 -9.71
CA GLY A 387 -9.94 6.56 -8.31
C GLY A 387 -9.04 7.69 -7.81
N PHE A 388 -8.88 7.73 -6.50
CA PHE A 388 -7.88 8.57 -5.83
C PHE A 388 -6.72 7.70 -5.34
N SER A 389 -5.58 7.81 -6.00
CA SER A 389 -4.35 7.10 -5.61
C SER A 389 -3.64 7.78 -4.47
N GLU A 390 -3.74 9.11 -4.39
CA GLU A 390 -3.17 9.90 -3.29
C GLU A 390 -3.98 11.15 -3.01
N TYR A 391 -4.18 11.42 -1.73
CA TYR A 391 -4.68 12.67 -1.17
C TYR A 391 -4.22 12.77 0.28
N GLY A 392 -3.93 13.99 0.76
CA GLY A 392 -3.46 14.16 2.12
C GLY A 392 -2.95 15.58 2.40
N ALA A 393 -2.74 15.87 3.67
CA ALA A 393 -2.11 17.08 4.16
C ALA A 393 -1.09 16.72 5.24
N GLU A 394 -0.04 17.52 5.38
CA GLU A 394 0.93 17.29 6.44
C GLU A 394 0.35 17.63 7.81
N GLY A 395 0.67 16.84 8.81
CA GLY A 395 0.31 17.06 10.20
C GLY A 395 1.42 16.57 11.12
N MET A 396 2.02 17.48 11.88
CA MET A 396 3.03 17.16 12.88
C MET A 396 2.37 17.17 14.26
N PRO A 397 2.50 16.10 15.07
CA PRO A 397 1.80 15.98 16.35
C PRO A 397 2.15 17.02 17.42
N ASN A 398 3.25 17.74 17.23
CA ASN A 398 3.70 18.82 18.10
C ASN A 398 3.29 20.22 17.63
N LEU A 399 2.67 20.35 16.45
CA LEU A 399 2.25 21.64 15.90
C LEU A 399 0.73 21.79 16.01
N HIS A 400 0.28 22.92 16.55
CA HIS A 400 -1.12 23.14 16.88
C HIS A 400 -1.59 24.55 16.57
N SER A 401 -2.86 24.70 16.23
CA SER A 401 -3.51 26.00 16.04
C SER A 401 -5.01 25.93 16.33
N ALA A 402 -5.53 26.92 17.05
CA ALA A 402 -6.97 27.13 17.20
C ALA A 402 -7.63 27.57 15.87
N HIS A 403 -6.84 28.12 14.95
CA HIS A 403 -7.28 28.59 13.63
C HIS A 403 -6.41 27.95 12.53
N PRO A 404 -6.55 26.63 12.29
CA PRO A 404 -5.68 25.92 11.38
C PRO A 404 -5.82 26.40 9.94
N ARG A 405 -4.68 26.58 9.27
CA ARG A 405 -4.58 27.09 7.91
C ARG A 405 -3.74 26.18 7.03
N ARG A 406 -4.05 26.15 5.76
CA ARG A 406 -3.27 25.45 4.75
C ARG A 406 -1.77 25.81 4.84
N GLY A 407 -0.91 24.80 4.95
CA GLY A 407 0.54 24.95 5.00
C GLY A 407 1.11 25.25 6.39
N ASP A 408 0.32 25.19 7.46
CA ASP A 408 0.79 25.39 8.84
C ASP A 408 1.32 24.10 9.50
N HIS A 409 1.18 22.96 8.84
CA HIS A 409 1.59 21.63 9.28
C HIS A 409 0.99 21.19 10.63
N THR A 410 -0.09 21.84 11.06
CA THR A 410 -0.75 21.48 12.32
C THR A 410 -1.56 20.20 12.19
N GLU A 411 -1.65 19.45 13.29
CA GLU A 411 -2.51 18.27 13.37
C GLU A 411 -3.98 18.62 13.10
N GLU A 412 -4.42 19.79 13.56
CA GLU A 412 -5.78 20.30 13.35
C GLU A 412 -6.07 20.58 11.88
N TYR A 413 -5.10 21.08 11.09
CA TYR A 413 -5.31 21.27 9.65
C TYR A 413 -5.38 19.93 8.91
N GLN A 414 -4.53 18.98 9.25
CA GLN A 414 -4.59 17.63 8.69
C GLN A 414 -5.97 17.00 8.94
N ALA A 415 -6.48 17.08 10.17
CA ALA A 415 -7.81 16.59 10.51
C ALA A 415 -8.91 17.29 9.71
N LYS A 416 -8.88 18.62 9.59
CA LYS A 416 -9.82 19.41 8.79
C LYS A 416 -9.81 19.03 7.31
N TYR A 417 -8.64 18.78 6.74
CA TYR A 417 -8.48 18.33 5.36
C TYR A 417 -9.19 16.98 5.15
N HIS A 418 -8.88 16.01 6.00
CA HIS A 418 -9.45 14.67 5.89
C HIS A 418 -10.94 14.61 6.23
N GLU A 419 -11.45 15.43 7.15
CA GLU A 419 -12.90 15.60 7.39
C GLU A 419 -13.65 16.01 6.13
N TYR A 420 -13.05 16.93 5.35
CA TYR A 420 -13.62 17.33 4.07
C TYR A 420 -13.60 16.20 3.05
N MET A 421 -12.46 15.53 2.92
CA MET A 421 -12.26 14.47 1.92
C MET A 421 -13.19 13.28 2.15
N LEU A 422 -13.39 12.82 3.38
CA LEU A 422 -14.33 11.74 3.68
C LEU A 422 -15.75 12.08 3.25
N LYS A 423 -16.24 13.28 3.59
CA LYS A 423 -17.57 13.77 3.15
C LYS A 423 -17.65 13.94 1.63
N CYS A 424 -16.54 14.33 1.01
CA CYS A 424 -16.42 14.43 -0.44
C CYS A 424 -16.59 13.06 -1.10
N PHE A 425 -15.92 12.03 -0.59
CA PHE A 425 -16.05 10.67 -1.12
C PHE A 425 -17.44 10.06 -0.89
N ASP A 426 -18.08 10.36 0.23
CA ASP A 426 -19.49 9.96 0.47
C ASP A 426 -20.44 10.49 -0.62
N ARG A 427 -20.12 11.66 -1.21
CA ARG A 427 -20.88 12.23 -2.34
C ARG A 427 -20.51 11.62 -3.69
N HIS A 428 -19.40 10.85 -3.78
CA HIS A 428 -18.88 10.26 -5.01
C HIS A 428 -18.70 8.73 -4.89
N PRO A 429 -19.77 7.97 -4.58
CA PRO A 429 -19.68 6.53 -4.30
C PRO A 429 -19.29 5.67 -5.51
N TRP A 430 -19.19 6.25 -6.68
CA TRP A 430 -18.80 5.62 -7.93
C TRP A 430 -17.27 5.53 -8.12
N LEU A 431 -16.46 6.13 -7.25
CA LEU A 431 -15.01 5.96 -7.26
C LEU A 431 -14.64 4.49 -7.08
N TRP A 432 -13.70 3.98 -7.90
CA TRP A 432 -13.32 2.58 -7.79
C TRP A 432 -12.48 2.30 -6.54
N ALA A 433 -11.67 3.25 -6.09
CA ALA A 433 -10.92 3.17 -4.83
C ALA A 433 -10.42 4.55 -4.39
N THR A 434 -10.17 4.67 -3.08
CA THR A 434 -9.52 5.84 -2.48
C THR A 434 -8.41 5.38 -1.54
N HIS A 435 -7.20 5.98 -1.68
CA HIS A 435 -6.03 5.66 -0.87
C HIS A 435 -5.44 6.92 -0.25
N VAL A 436 -5.46 6.98 1.07
CA VAL A 436 -4.83 8.09 1.83
C VAL A 436 -3.33 8.08 1.59
N TRP A 437 -2.76 9.22 1.32
CA TRP A 437 -1.33 9.43 1.35
C TRP A 437 -0.93 10.11 2.65
N ASN A 438 -0.42 9.40 3.61
CA ASN A 438 0.02 8.00 3.67
C ASN A 438 -0.45 7.39 5.00
N MET A 439 -0.35 6.08 5.19
CA MET A 439 -0.61 5.46 6.49
C MET A 439 0.38 5.92 7.55
N PHE A 440 1.66 5.99 7.19
CA PHE A 440 2.76 6.36 8.06
C PHE A 440 3.52 7.57 7.53
N ASP A 441 4.04 8.41 8.42
CA ASP A 441 5.11 9.32 8.07
C ASP A 441 6.32 8.51 7.58
N PHE A 442 7.07 9.04 6.64
CA PHE A 442 8.19 8.33 6.02
C PHE A 442 9.34 9.27 5.67
N ALA A 443 10.52 8.71 5.46
CA ALA A 443 11.70 9.47 5.08
C ALA A 443 11.66 9.82 3.58
N ALA A 444 12.00 11.07 3.29
CA ALA A 444 12.16 11.61 1.95
C ALA A 444 13.36 12.55 1.98
N ASP A 445 14.56 12.00 1.82
CA ASP A 445 15.83 12.67 2.11
C ASP A 445 16.04 13.97 1.33
N ALA A 446 15.52 14.06 0.10
CA ALA A 446 15.60 15.26 -0.72
C ALA A 446 14.53 16.32 -0.38
N ARG A 447 13.57 16.00 0.51
CA ARG A 447 12.43 16.87 0.80
C ARG A 447 12.80 18.01 1.75
N ASP A 448 12.52 19.25 1.34
CA ASP A 448 12.57 20.44 2.18
C ASP A 448 11.48 21.43 1.74
N GLN A 449 10.24 21.16 2.15
CA GLN A 449 9.06 21.95 1.78
C GLN A 449 8.57 22.87 2.92
N GLY A 450 9.47 23.25 3.83
CA GLY A 450 9.20 24.17 4.93
C GLY A 450 8.71 23.51 6.23
N GLY A 451 8.63 22.19 6.26
CA GLY A 451 8.44 21.38 7.47
C GLY A 451 9.77 20.87 8.03
N GLU A 452 9.80 19.65 8.54
CA GLU A 452 11.03 18.95 8.95
C GLU A 452 11.78 18.46 7.69
N PRO A 453 13.02 18.93 7.44
CA PRO A 453 13.78 18.46 6.29
C PRO A 453 14.00 16.95 6.30
N GLY A 454 13.90 16.31 5.13
CA GLY A 454 14.08 14.88 4.97
C GLY A 454 12.89 14.02 5.40
N MET A 455 11.74 14.63 5.71
CA MET A 455 10.54 13.91 6.17
C MET A 455 9.28 14.33 5.42
N ASN A 456 8.40 13.34 5.20
CA ASN A 456 7.02 13.54 4.77
C ASN A 456 6.09 13.21 5.94
N HIS A 457 5.33 14.19 6.42
CA HIS A 457 4.42 14.09 7.57
C HIS A 457 2.94 13.94 7.19
N LYS A 458 2.66 13.41 5.99
CA LYS A 458 1.27 13.14 5.57
C LYS A 458 0.70 11.84 6.17
N GLY A 459 1.50 11.09 6.92
CA GLY A 459 1.04 9.88 7.62
C GLY A 459 -0.09 10.16 8.61
N LEU A 460 -0.96 9.17 8.77
CA LEU A 460 -1.95 9.13 9.86
C LEU A 460 -1.31 8.72 11.19
N VAL A 461 -0.17 8.03 11.10
CA VAL A 461 0.66 7.56 12.23
C VAL A 461 2.09 8.03 12.00
N THR A 462 2.82 8.35 13.07
CA THR A 462 4.21 8.81 13.00
C THR A 462 5.17 7.75 12.47
N PHE A 463 6.33 8.18 11.98
CA PHE A 463 7.37 7.33 11.38
C PHE A 463 7.86 6.21 12.29
N ASP A 464 7.85 6.43 13.61
CA ASP A 464 8.20 5.45 14.64
C ASP A 464 7.03 4.56 15.09
N ARG A 465 5.84 4.71 14.48
CA ARG A 465 4.58 4.01 14.81
C ARG A 465 4.01 4.30 16.20
N LYS A 466 4.58 5.23 16.97
CA LYS A 466 4.20 5.45 18.37
C LYS A 466 2.99 6.36 18.55
N THR A 467 2.74 7.26 17.61
CA THR A 467 1.67 8.24 17.74
C THR A 467 0.66 8.12 16.60
N LYS A 468 -0.56 7.75 16.93
CA LYS A 468 -1.72 7.90 16.07
C LYS A 468 -2.17 9.35 16.13
N LYS A 469 -2.25 10.03 14.98
CA LYS A 469 -2.72 11.42 14.89
C LYS A 469 -4.25 11.48 14.95
N ASP A 470 -4.84 12.65 15.16
CA ASP A 470 -6.30 12.80 15.18
C ASP A 470 -6.95 12.30 13.89
N SER A 471 -6.29 12.50 12.75
CA SER A 471 -6.75 11.98 11.45
C SER A 471 -6.86 10.45 11.40
N PHE A 472 -6.05 9.69 12.14
CA PHE A 472 -6.21 8.24 12.28
C PHE A 472 -7.58 7.90 12.90
N TYR A 473 -7.93 8.54 14.00
CA TYR A 473 -9.20 8.30 14.69
C TYR A 473 -10.41 8.81 13.88
N LEU A 474 -10.22 9.82 13.04
CA LEU A 474 -11.24 10.26 12.10
C LEU A 474 -11.59 9.14 11.10
N TYR A 475 -10.59 8.51 10.49
CA TYR A 475 -10.80 7.38 9.58
C TYR A 475 -11.37 6.17 10.31
N LYS A 476 -10.89 5.88 11.53
CA LYS A 476 -11.46 4.84 12.39
C LYS A 476 -12.96 5.08 12.63
N ALA A 477 -13.41 6.33 12.79
CA ALA A 477 -14.82 6.66 12.96
C ALA A 477 -15.65 6.35 11.72
N TRP A 478 -15.10 6.47 10.50
CA TRP A 478 -15.79 6.18 9.25
C TRP A 478 -15.75 4.71 8.85
N TRP A 479 -14.65 4.01 9.13
CA TRP A 479 -14.36 2.72 8.51
C TRP A 479 -14.42 1.53 9.46
N SER A 480 -14.14 1.75 10.75
CA SER A 480 -14.04 0.66 11.72
C SER A 480 -15.40 0.30 12.35
N GLU A 481 -15.64 -0.99 12.54
CA GLU A 481 -16.77 -1.51 13.30
C GLU A 481 -16.44 -1.64 14.81
N GLU A 482 -15.17 -1.47 15.20
CA GLU A 482 -14.75 -1.48 16.60
C GLU A 482 -15.19 -0.20 17.32
N ASN A 483 -16.01 -0.35 18.36
CA ASN A 483 -16.51 0.78 19.13
C ASN A 483 -15.39 1.56 19.80
N PHE A 484 -15.40 2.88 19.64
CA PHE A 484 -14.42 3.76 20.29
C PHE A 484 -14.94 5.20 20.45
N VAL A 485 -14.23 5.98 21.23
CA VAL A 485 -14.38 7.43 21.34
C VAL A 485 -13.00 8.06 21.46
N HIS A 486 -12.77 9.20 20.82
CA HIS A 486 -11.49 9.91 20.85
C HIS A 486 -11.69 11.42 20.92
N ILE A 487 -11.13 12.05 21.95
CA ILE A 487 -11.06 13.51 22.06
C ILE A 487 -9.90 14.01 21.20
N CYS A 488 -10.20 14.90 20.24
CA CYS A 488 -9.18 15.49 19.37
C CYS A 488 -8.34 16.57 20.08
N SER A 489 -7.20 16.90 19.48
CA SER A 489 -6.29 17.95 19.92
C SER A 489 -5.77 17.77 21.35
N LYS A 490 -5.63 16.54 21.82
CA LYS A 490 -5.12 16.24 23.17
C LYS A 490 -3.72 16.76 23.44
N ARG A 491 -2.91 16.90 22.39
CA ARG A 491 -1.53 17.43 22.46
C ARG A 491 -1.48 18.95 22.45
N PHE A 492 -2.57 19.62 22.06
CA PHE A 492 -2.75 21.07 22.15
C PHE A 492 -3.25 21.49 23.55
N THR A 493 -2.45 21.22 24.57
CA THR A 493 -2.83 21.38 25.99
C THR A 493 -2.92 22.84 26.41
N ASP A 494 -1.99 23.70 25.96
CA ASP A 494 -1.89 25.10 26.35
C ASP A 494 -2.77 25.95 25.44
N ARG A 495 -3.82 26.53 25.99
CA ARG A 495 -4.85 27.27 25.27
C ARG A 495 -4.99 28.69 25.84
N THR A 496 -5.04 29.67 24.97
CA THR A 496 -5.21 31.10 25.37
C THR A 496 -6.67 31.56 25.39
N GLU A 497 -7.57 30.77 24.81
CA GLU A 497 -8.99 31.09 24.72
C GLU A 497 -9.70 30.80 26.06
N LYS A 498 -10.73 31.60 26.37
CA LYS A 498 -11.61 31.39 27.53
C LYS A 498 -12.68 30.30 27.30
N GLU A 499 -12.92 29.98 26.07
CA GLU A 499 -13.80 28.86 25.62
C GLU A 499 -13.16 28.21 24.41
N ILE A 500 -13.11 26.89 24.38
CA ILE A 500 -12.57 26.11 23.28
C ILE A 500 -13.64 25.23 22.64
N GLU A 501 -13.55 25.04 21.33
CA GLU A 501 -14.26 23.95 20.67
C GLU A 501 -13.47 22.66 20.86
N VAL A 502 -14.10 21.65 21.46
CA VAL A 502 -13.56 20.30 21.61
C VAL A 502 -14.27 19.41 20.62
N LYS A 503 -13.51 18.83 19.70
CA LYS A 503 -13.98 17.82 18.76
C LYS A 503 -13.80 16.41 19.38
N VAL A 504 -14.77 15.55 19.13
CA VAL A 504 -14.71 14.13 19.51
C VAL A 504 -15.04 13.29 18.29
N TYR A 505 -14.20 12.33 17.97
CA TYR A 505 -14.47 11.33 16.95
C TYR A 505 -14.97 10.05 17.57
N SER A 506 -16.02 9.47 16.98
CA SER A 506 -16.58 8.20 17.43
C SER A 506 -17.42 7.57 16.31
N ASN A 507 -17.48 6.25 16.26
CA ASN A 507 -18.44 5.49 15.45
C ASN A 507 -19.73 5.16 16.21
N GLN A 508 -19.86 5.68 17.45
CA GLN A 508 -21.07 5.55 18.25
C GLN A 508 -22.02 6.72 17.99
N HIS A 509 -23.31 6.46 18.05
CA HIS A 509 -24.35 7.44 17.72
C HIS A 509 -24.54 8.54 18.78
N THR A 510 -24.17 8.29 20.02
CA THR A 510 -24.31 9.24 21.14
C THR A 510 -22.99 9.39 21.89
N VAL A 511 -22.58 10.64 22.10
CA VAL A 511 -21.37 10.99 22.86
C VAL A 511 -21.73 11.99 23.96
N ALA A 512 -21.36 11.69 25.20
CA ALA A 512 -21.43 12.60 26.34
C ALA A 512 -20.05 13.13 26.70
N LEU A 513 -19.93 14.43 26.93
CA LEU A 513 -18.70 15.07 27.41
C LEU A 513 -18.89 15.56 28.85
N TYR A 514 -17.90 15.25 29.68
CA TYR A 514 -17.80 15.67 31.08
C TYR A 514 -16.59 16.59 31.24
N ALA A 515 -16.73 17.64 32.05
CA ALA A 515 -15.65 18.52 32.46
C ALA A 515 -15.56 18.49 34.00
N ASP A 516 -14.36 18.22 34.54
CA ASP A 516 -14.10 18.10 35.96
C ASP A 516 -15.12 17.22 36.72
N GLY A 517 -15.45 16.08 36.10
CA GLY A 517 -16.38 15.09 36.64
C GLY A 517 -17.88 15.42 36.47
N LYS A 518 -18.24 16.59 35.95
CA LYS A 518 -19.64 17.00 35.71
C LYS A 518 -19.99 16.87 34.25
N LYS A 519 -21.16 16.29 33.95
CA LYS A 519 -21.69 16.21 32.57
C LYS A 519 -21.89 17.63 32.01
N LEU A 520 -21.16 17.95 30.95
CA LEU A 520 -21.26 19.23 30.28
C LEU A 520 -22.38 19.23 29.22
N ALA A 521 -22.36 18.23 28.35
CA ALA A 521 -23.34 18.06 27.26
C ALA A 521 -23.35 16.63 26.75
N GLU A 522 -24.39 16.30 26.00
CA GLU A 522 -24.53 15.07 25.22
C GLU A 522 -25.02 15.44 23.83
N GLN A 523 -24.47 14.77 22.82
CA GLN A 523 -24.86 14.96 21.42
C GLN A 523 -25.14 13.62 20.78
N THR A 524 -26.11 13.64 19.87
CA THR A 524 -26.45 12.55 18.98
C THR A 524 -26.07 12.94 17.56
N GLY A 525 -25.41 12.07 16.84
CA GLY A 525 -24.91 12.35 15.49
C GLY A 525 -24.08 11.19 14.94
N GLU A 526 -23.24 11.50 13.96
CA GLU A 526 -22.35 10.53 13.31
C GLU A 526 -20.92 11.07 13.25
N HIS A 527 -19.97 10.27 13.58
CA HIS A 527 -18.52 10.43 13.39
C HIS A 527 -17.86 11.63 14.08
N ILE A 528 -18.44 12.84 14.02
CA ILE A 528 -17.83 14.08 14.51
C ILE A 528 -18.80 14.82 15.45
N PHE A 529 -18.42 14.93 16.71
CA PHE A 529 -19.17 15.61 17.75
C PHE A 529 -18.39 16.86 18.19
N ARG A 530 -19.08 18.01 18.39
CA ARG A 530 -18.43 19.29 18.69
C ARG A 530 -19.05 19.88 19.95
N PHE A 531 -18.22 20.14 20.93
CA PHE A 531 -18.62 20.69 22.23
C PHE A 531 -17.93 22.02 22.47
N ARG A 532 -18.62 22.96 23.10
CA ARG A 532 -18.02 24.18 23.62
C ARG A 532 -17.70 23.99 25.10
N VAL A 533 -16.45 24.22 25.47
CA VAL A 533 -15.94 23.98 26.80
C VAL A 533 -15.35 25.28 27.35
N PRO A 534 -15.94 25.86 28.42
CA PRO A 534 -15.32 26.98 29.15
C PRO A 534 -13.98 26.53 29.75
N LEU A 535 -12.95 27.37 29.61
CA LEU A 535 -11.61 27.04 30.05
C LEU A 535 -11.14 28.02 31.12
N HIS A 536 -11.02 27.54 32.36
CA HIS A 536 -10.59 28.32 33.51
C HIS A 536 -9.50 27.53 34.26
N GLY A 537 -8.22 27.89 34.06
CA GLY A 537 -7.11 27.11 34.56
C GLY A 537 -7.01 25.75 33.87
N LYS A 538 -6.74 24.69 34.65
CA LYS A 538 -6.72 23.31 34.14
C LYS A 538 -8.13 22.71 34.18
N VAL A 539 -8.54 22.08 33.10
CA VAL A 539 -9.82 21.37 32.94
C VAL A 539 -9.54 19.95 32.49
N GLU A 540 -10.11 18.97 33.19
CA GLU A 540 -10.06 17.56 32.85
C GLU A 540 -11.34 17.16 32.09
N LEU A 541 -11.18 16.66 30.87
CA LEU A 541 -12.29 16.21 30.05
C LEU A 541 -12.37 14.68 30.01
N LYS A 542 -13.61 14.19 29.99
CA LYS A 542 -13.92 12.78 29.76
C LYS A 542 -15.04 12.68 28.75
N ALA A 543 -14.78 12.03 27.61
CA ALA A 543 -15.80 11.66 26.62
C ALA A 543 -16.24 10.21 26.86
N VAL A 544 -17.53 9.97 26.76
CA VAL A 544 -18.17 8.66 26.93
C VAL A 544 -19.08 8.38 25.76
N ALA A 545 -18.93 7.21 25.13
CA ALA A 545 -19.76 6.73 24.03
C ALA A 545 -20.02 5.21 24.22
N GLY A 546 -21.22 4.83 24.66
CA GLY A 546 -21.48 3.47 25.14
C GLY A 546 -20.54 3.11 26.31
N ASP A 547 -19.83 2.00 26.17
CA ASP A 547 -18.84 1.54 27.16
C ASP A 547 -17.42 2.13 26.92
N CYS A 548 -17.26 2.92 25.86
CA CYS A 548 -15.97 3.51 25.52
C CYS A 548 -15.76 4.84 26.25
N ILE A 549 -14.54 5.05 26.73
CA ILE A 549 -14.15 6.25 27.46
C ILE A 549 -12.81 6.76 26.92
N ASP A 550 -12.71 8.09 26.79
CA ASP A 550 -11.48 8.76 26.48
C ASP A 550 -11.33 10.03 27.33
N THR A 551 -10.09 10.40 27.66
CA THR A 551 -9.79 11.55 28.52
C THR A 551 -8.77 12.49 27.88
N ALA A 552 -8.87 13.78 28.21
CA ALA A 552 -7.92 14.80 27.82
C ALA A 552 -7.85 15.89 28.90
N SER A 553 -6.75 16.64 28.91
CA SER A 553 -6.54 17.76 29.82
C SER A 553 -6.12 19.00 29.04
N PHE A 554 -6.75 20.12 29.32
CA PHE A 554 -6.42 21.42 28.73
C PHE A 554 -6.15 22.44 29.81
N CYS A 555 -5.28 23.39 29.54
CA CYS A 555 -4.89 24.44 30.48
C CYS A 555 -5.06 25.83 29.83
N ASN A 556 -5.78 26.72 30.49
CA ASN A 556 -5.81 28.11 30.09
C ASN A 556 -4.51 28.80 30.50
N VAL A 557 -3.79 29.36 29.54
CA VAL A 557 -2.52 30.06 29.73
C VAL A 557 -2.63 31.49 29.22
N ALA A 558 -1.84 32.38 29.80
CA ALA A 558 -1.86 33.81 29.43
C ALA A 558 -1.24 34.05 28.03
N GLU A 559 -0.17 33.31 27.71
CA GLU A 559 0.58 33.49 26.47
C GLU A 559 0.58 32.21 25.63
N PRO A 560 0.55 32.31 24.28
CA PRO A 560 0.62 31.16 23.42
C PRO A 560 1.94 30.39 23.58
N ASN A 561 1.87 29.07 23.60
CA ASN A 561 3.07 28.24 23.58
C ASN A 561 3.76 28.32 22.22
N PRO A 562 4.99 28.87 22.14
CA PRO A 562 5.66 29.09 20.86
C PRO A 562 6.09 27.78 20.15
N SER A 563 6.20 26.66 20.90
CA SER A 563 6.58 25.37 20.33
C SER A 563 5.51 24.77 19.41
N TYR A 564 4.27 25.26 19.47
CA TYR A 564 3.18 24.81 18.60
C TYR A 564 3.24 25.38 17.18
N LYS A 565 4.09 26.36 16.92
CA LYS A 565 4.21 26.99 15.61
C LYS A 565 5.38 26.42 14.82
N LEU A 566 5.13 26.15 13.55
CA LEU A 566 6.17 25.77 12.62
C LEU A 566 7.23 26.87 12.50
N VAL A 567 8.48 26.51 12.81
CA VAL A 567 9.64 27.33 12.47
C VAL A 567 10.03 26.97 11.04
N LYS A 568 9.62 27.80 10.08
CA LYS A 568 9.93 27.56 8.67
C LYS A 568 11.43 27.61 8.44
N THR A 569 11.97 26.52 7.91
CA THR A 569 13.29 26.51 7.28
C THR A 569 13.25 27.31 5.98
N LYS A 570 14.41 27.72 5.44
CA LYS A 570 14.45 28.28 4.09
C LYS A 570 14.10 27.16 3.12
N SER A 571 12.82 27.08 2.78
CA SER A 571 12.32 26.06 1.88
C SER A 571 12.94 26.21 0.50
N LYS A 572 13.50 25.12 -0.02
CA LYS A 572 13.77 24.95 -1.45
C LYS A 572 12.55 24.22 -2.02
N SER A 573 11.69 24.93 -2.73
CA SER A 573 10.50 24.31 -3.34
C SER A 573 10.89 23.18 -4.29
N ALA A 574 10.16 22.08 -4.27
CA ALA A 574 10.21 20.97 -5.24
C ALA A 574 11.62 20.37 -5.44
N ASN A 575 12.39 20.18 -4.38
CA ASN A 575 13.76 19.69 -4.44
C ASN A 575 13.87 18.17 -4.64
N TRP A 576 12.77 17.44 -4.55
CA TRP A 576 12.69 16.00 -4.84
C TRP A 576 12.35 15.67 -6.31
N VAL A 577 12.18 16.71 -7.15
CA VAL A 577 11.88 16.59 -8.58
C VAL A 577 13.09 17.01 -9.43
#